data_d771d3896b754aa2bd368d6065eb03d1
#
_entry.id   d771d3896b754aa2bd368d6065eb03d1
#
_cell.length_a   1.000
_cell.length_b   1.000
_cell.length_c   1.000
_cell.angle_alpha   90.00
_cell.angle_beta   90.00
_cell.angle_gamma   90.00
#
_symmetry.space_group_name_H-M   'P 1'
#
loop_
_entity.id
_entity.type
_entity.pdbx_description
1 polymer ?
#
loop_
_entity_poly.entity_id
_entity_poly.type
_entity_poly.pdbx_seq_one_letter_code
_entity_poly.pdbx_strand_id
1 'polypeptide(L)'
;FLIESDTTSFTHSLATHFFSSPVAPARFTGNFSEKIDHGSLVVTAELDVVKAGNYTIEANLMGDSAPVAFARQDANLRSGKQTVDLLFYGKVFHDRDVPGPYRLVGLRGSLNTDVIQPEDLARSPQEVERFLSQIRSDRPMRMVIPYYDKEYKTARYSLDVFTDREYDSPGKQQRIADLSALRR
;
A
#
# COMPACT_ATOMS: atom_id res chain seq x y z
N PHE A 1 -9.17 -15.66 19.50
CA PHE A 1 -8.34 -16.38 20.49
C PHE A 1 -8.70 -15.88 21.87
N LEU A 2 -8.85 -16.78 22.82
CA LEU A 2 -9.00 -16.49 24.23
C LEU A 2 -7.67 -16.82 24.90
N ILE A 3 -7.14 -15.86 25.66
CA ILE A 3 -5.93 -16.04 26.44
C ILE A 3 -6.35 -15.96 27.89
N GLU A 4 -6.11 -17.03 28.66
CA GLU A 4 -6.37 -17.10 30.09
C GLU A 4 -5.03 -17.18 30.82
N SER A 5 -4.94 -16.51 31.95
CA SER A 5 -3.77 -16.56 32.83
C SER A 5 -4.09 -17.43 34.04
N ASP A 6 -3.29 -18.45 34.30
CA ASP A 6 -3.44 -19.35 35.43
C ASP A 6 -3.09 -18.70 36.78
N THR A 7 -2.41 -17.55 36.75
CA THR A 7 -1.91 -16.88 37.97
C THR A 7 -2.69 -15.64 38.39
N THR A 8 -3.51 -15.10 37.49
CA THR A 8 -4.37 -13.94 37.74
C THR A 8 -5.72 -14.18 37.08
N SER A 9 -6.81 -13.70 37.67
CA SER A 9 -8.15 -13.75 37.04
C SER A 9 -8.31 -12.81 35.84
N PHE A 10 -7.25 -12.69 35.05
CA PHE A 10 -7.23 -11.83 33.86
C PHE A 10 -7.60 -12.65 32.63
N THR A 11 -8.69 -12.25 31.98
CA THR A 11 -9.11 -12.78 30.66
C THR A 11 -9.02 -11.69 29.63
N HIS A 12 -8.32 -11.94 28.52
CA HIS A 12 -8.24 -11.03 27.40
C HIS A 12 -8.79 -11.68 26.12
N SER A 13 -9.71 -11.00 25.48
CA SER A 13 -10.26 -11.43 24.19
C SER A 13 -9.60 -10.65 23.07
N LEU A 14 -9.01 -11.35 22.11
CA LEU A 14 -8.46 -10.78 20.91
C LEU A 14 -9.30 -11.21 19.72
N ALA A 15 -9.87 -10.25 18.99
CA ALA A 15 -10.54 -10.49 17.72
C ALA A 15 -9.61 -10.10 16.57
N THR A 16 -9.51 -10.97 15.57
CA THR A 16 -8.83 -10.67 14.30
C THR A 16 -9.78 -10.87 13.15
N HIS A 17 -9.64 -10.05 12.14
CA HIS A 17 -10.44 -10.12 10.92
C HIS A 17 -9.54 -10.52 9.76
N PHE A 18 -10.03 -11.37 8.89
CA PHE A 18 -9.36 -11.73 7.64
C PHE A 18 -10.34 -11.63 6.48
N PHE A 19 -9.79 -11.32 5.31
CA PHE A 19 -10.56 -11.29 4.08
C PHE A 19 -10.34 -12.59 3.32
N SER A 20 -11.43 -13.18 2.84
CA SER A 20 -11.39 -14.34 1.97
C SER A 20 -12.12 -14.01 0.67
N SER A 21 -11.50 -14.30 -0.46
CA SER A 21 -12.08 -14.13 -1.77
C SER A 21 -12.15 -15.49 -2.45
N PRO A 22 -13.30 -15.89 -3.01
CA PRO A 22 -13.43 -17.20 -3.68
C PRO A 22 -12.56 -17.28 -4.95
N VAL A 23 -12.28 -16.14 -5.58
CA VAL A 23 -11.37 -16.03 -6.72
C VAL A 23 -10.43 -14.85 -6.47
N ALA A 24 -9.13 -15.10 -6.62
CA ALA A 24 -8.13 -14.03 -6.52
C ALA A 24 -8.30 -13.06 -7.70
N PRO A 25 -8.40 -11.74 -7.44
CA PRO A 25 -8.56 -10.75 -8.51
C PRO A 25 -7.30 -10.56 -9.35
N ALA A 26 -6.14 -10.87 -8.79
CA ALA A 26 -4.83 -10.85 -9.43
C ALA A 26 -3.85 -11.75 -8.69
N ARG A 27 -2.65 -11.95 -9.25
CA ARG A 27 -1.52 -12.64 -8.61
C ARG A 27 -0.23 -11.92 -8.94
N PHE A 28 0.69 -11.82 -7.99
CA PHE A 28 2.06 -11.42 -8.26
C PHE A 28 2.78 -12.55 -9.00
N THR A 29 3.47 -12.22 -10.10
CA THR A 29 4.17 -13.23 -10.92
C THR A 29 5.53 -13.60 -10.35
N GLY A 30 6.09 -12.73 -9.52
CA GLY A 30 7.45 -12.83 -9.02
C GLY A 30 8.51 -12.22 -9.93
N ASN A 31 8.09 -11.57 -11.01
CA ASN A 31 8.96 -10.79 -11.86
C ASN A 31 9.04 -9.36 -11.32
N PHE A 32 10.27 -8.90 -11.10
CA PHE A 32 10.56 -7.56 -10.62
C PHE A 32 11.62 -6.91 -11.49
N SER A 33 11.57 -5.61 -11.55
CA SER A 33 12.67 -4.77 -12.01
C SER A 33 12.81 -3.56 -11.11
N GLU A 34 13.96 -2.89 -11.19
CA GLU A 34 14.21 -1.72 -10.36
C GLU A 34 15.04 -0.68 -11.11
N LYS A 35 14.89 0.56 -10.71
CA LYS A 35 15.69 1.69 -11.19
C LYS A 35 15.81 2.76 -10.12
N ILE A 36 16.84 3.58 -10.25
CA ILE A 36 16.89 4.88 -9.56
C ILE A 36 16.24 5.91 -10.50
N ASP A 37 15.22 6.56 -9.99
CA ASP A 37 14.49 7.60 -10.72
C ASP A 37 14.44 8.88 -9.87
N HIS A 38 15.02 9.98 -10.39
CA HIS A 38 15.15 11.25 -9.68
C HIS A 38 15.69 11.12 -8.25
N GLY A 39 16.67 10.23 -8.06
CA GLY A 39 17.26 9.95 -6.75
C GLY A 39 16.36 9.17 -5.78
N SER A 40 15.35 8.49 -6.27
CA SER A 40 14.48 7.59 -5.49
C SER A 40 14.53 6.19 -6.07
N LEU A 41 14.36 5.16 -5.25
CA LEU A 41 14.27 3.78 -5.70
C LEU A 41 12.84 3.47 -6.16
N VAL A 42 12.70 3.04 -7.38
CA VAL A 42 11.45 2.51 -7.93
C VAL A 42 11.61 1.01 -8.13
N VAL A 43 10.77 0.23 -7.46
CA VAL A 43 10.68 -1.22 -7.67
C VAL A 43 9.38 -1.51 -8.40
N THR A 44 9.48 -2.06 -9.59
CA THR A 44 8.34 -2.43 -10.43
C THR A 44 7.99 -3.90 -10.18
N ALA A 45 6.77 -4.18 -9.76
CA ALA A 45 6.23 -5.53 -9.58
C ALA A 45 5.27 -5.88 -10.72
N GLU A 46 5.42 -7.10 -11.30
CA GLU A 46 4.52 -7.61 -12.32
C GLU A 46 3.38 -8.41 -11.68
N LEU A 47 2.16 -8.22 -12.20
CA LEU A 47 0.95 -8.93 -11.80
C LEU A 47 0.25 -9.55 -13.01
N ASP A 48 -0.32 -10.73 -12.81
CA ASP A 48 -1.36 -11.30 -13.68
C ASP A 48 -2.72 -10.89 -13.12
N VAL A 49 -3.40 -9.98 -13.80
CA VAL A 49 -4.69 -9.40 -13.38
C VAL A 49 -5.82 -10.17 -14.05
N VAL A 50 -6.68 -10.78 -13.23
CA VAL A 50 -7.89 -11.49 -13.69
C VAL A 50 -9.06 -10.51 -13.83
N LYS A 51 -9.24 -9.64 -12.84
CA LYS A 51 -10.34 -8.69 -12.79
C LYS A 51 -9.81 -7.25 -12.86
N ALA A 52 -10.17 -6.54 -13.92
CA ALA A 52 -9.80 -5.11 -14.06
C ALA A 52 -10.44 -4.26 -12.95
N GLY A 53 -9.76 -3.18 -12.54
CA GLY A 53 -10.27 -2.21 -11.57
C GLY A 53 -9.18 -1.48 -10.81
N ASN A 54 -9.57 -0.83 -9.71
CA ASN A 54 -8.68 -0.03 -8.88
C ASN A 54 -8.01 -0.90 -7.81
N TYR A 55 -6.71 -1.00 -7.89
CA TYR A 55 -5.89 -1.79 -6.98
C TYR A 55 -5.10 -0.90 -6.05
N THR A 56 -4.93 -1.36 -4.81
CA THR A 56 -3.93 -0.85 -3.87
C THR A 56 -2.87 -1.92 -3.69
N ILE A 57 -1.62 -1.57 -3.97
CA ILE A 57 -0.45 -2.45 -3.79
C ILE A 57 0.47 -1.82 -2.74
N GLU A 58 0.95 -2.64 -1.82
CA GLU A 58 1.78 -2.20 -0.70
C GLU A 58 2.96 -3.14 -0.50
N ALA A 59 4.10 -2.60 -0.09
CA ALA A 59 5.27 -3.37 0.30
C ALA A 59 6.14 -2.63 1.30
N ASN A 60 6.94 -3.39 2.05
CA ASN A 60 7.98 -2.87 2.91
C ASN A 60 9.35 -3.08 2.26
N LEU A 61 10.24 -2.15 2.49
CA LEU A 61 11.65 -2.26 2.13
C LEU A 61 12.47 -2.43 3.40
N MET A 62 13.23 -3.51 3.47
CA MET A 62 14.10 -3.85 4.60
C MET A 62 15.56 -3.68 4.20
N GLY A 63 16.36 -3.12 5.09
CA GLY A 63 17.81 -3.29 5.07
C GLY A 63 18.21 -4.66 5.66
N ASP A 64 19.45 -4.81 6.08
CA ASP A 64 19.93 -6.08 6.64
C ASP A 64 19.14 -6.51 7.88
N SER A 65 18.90 -5.59 8.81
CA SER A 65 18.25 -5.90 10.10
C SER A 65 17.07 -5.01 10.48
N ALA A 66 16.82 -3.94 9.73
CA ALA A 66 15.80 -2.94 10.10
C ALA A 66 14.93 -2.54 8.91
N PRO A 67 13.66 -2.14 9.17
CA PRO A 67 12.81 -1.56 8.14
C PRO A 67 13.37 -0.19 7.70
N VAL A 68 13.42 0.02 6.39
CA VAL A 68 13.89 1.27 5.78
C VAL A 68 12.72 2.13 5.34
N ALA A 69 11.81 1.55 4.56
CA ALA A 69 10.71 2.31 3.96
C ALA A 69 9.47 1.44 3.74
N PHE A 70 8.35 2.11 3.54
CA PHE A 70 7.08 1.55 3.10
C PHE A 70 6.64 2.28 1.84
N ALA A 71 6.10 1.53 0.87
CA ALA A 71 5.47 2.10 -0.30
C ALA A 71 4.04 1.58 -0.44
N ARG A 72 3.17 2.48 -0.88
CA ARG A 72 1.79 2.19 -1.28
C ARG A 72 1.52 2.86 -2.62
N GLN A 73 0.94 2.10 -3.53
CA GLN A 73 0.55 2.60 -4.85
C GLN A 73 -0.89 2.18 -5.13
N ASP A 74 -1.71 3.16 -5.49
CA ASP A 74 -3.03 2.93 -6.03
C ASP A 74 -2.95 3.00 -7.57
N ALA A 75 -3.48 1.99 -8.26
CA ALA A 75 -3.38 1.87 -9.72
C ALA A 75 -4.66 1.29 -10.33
N ASN A 76 -5.09 1.85 -11.45
CA ASN A 76 -6.16 1.26 -12.25
C ASN A 76 -5.53 0.25 -13.22
N LEU A 77 -5.79 -1.05 -12.98
CA LEU A 77 -5.21 -2.15 -13.74
C LEU A 77 -6.25 -2.79 -14.66
N ARG A 78 -5.83 -3.11 -15.88
CA ARG A 78 -6.60 -3.89 -16.85
C ARG A 78 -6.33 -5.38 -16.66
N SER A 79 -7.19 -6.23 -17.18
CA SER A 79 -6.95 -7.68 -17.20
C SER A 79 -5.71 -8.02 -18.03
N GLY A 80 -5.00 -9.08 -17.65
CA GLY A 80 -3.76 -9.54 -18.25
C GLY A 80 -2.53 -9.13 -17.45
N LYS A 81 -1.35 -9.21 -18.08
CA LYS A 81 -0.08 -8.80 -17.45
C LYS A 81 -0.03 -7.30 -17.27
N GLN A 82 0.22 -6.87 -16.07
CA GLN A 82 0.32 -5.47 -15.68
C GLN A 82 1.52 -5.27 -14.76
N THR A 83 2.02 -4.04 -14.67
CA THR A 83 3.09 -3.66 -13.76
C THR A 83 2.65 -2.53 -12.86
N VAL A 84 3.18 -2.51 -11.63
CA VAL A 84 2.96 -1.44 -10.66
C VAL A 84 4.30 -1.00 -10.09
N ASP A 85 4.54 0.30 -10.11
CA ASP A 85 5.75 0.92 -9.60
C ASP A 85 5.57 1.30 -8.13
N LEU A 86 6.42 0.75 -7.27
CA LEU A 86 6.49 1.08 -5.86
C LEU A 86 7.64 2.07 -5.65
N LEU A 87 7.31 3.30 -5.32
CA LEU A 87 8.28 4.38 -5.11
C LEU A 87 8.73 4.43 -3.65
N PHE A 88 10.03 4.32 -3.42
CA PHE A 88 10.68 4.54 -2.15
C PHE A 88 11.53 5.81 -2.25
N TYR A 89 11.09 6.86 -1.57
CA TYR A 89 11.66 8.19 -1.71
C TYR A 89 13.10 8.26 -1.17
N GLY A 90 14.00 8.90 -1.93
CA GLY A 90 15.45 8.87 -1.68
C GLY A 90 15.89 9.35 -0.31
N LYS A 91 15.28 10.41 0.23
CA LYS A 91 15.64 10.94 1.55
C LYS A 91 15.52 9.91 2.67
N VAL A 92 14.60 8.96 2.57
CA VAL A 92 14.43 7.93 3.63
C VAL A 92 15.68 7.08 3.81
N PHE A 93 16.45 6.85 2.74
CA PHE A 93 17.69 6.08 2.79
C PHE A 93 18.79 6.86 3.53
N HIS A 94 18.89 8.17 3.31
CA HIS A 94 19.80 9.04 4.05
C HIS A 94 19.41 9.13 5.53
N ASP A 95 18.13 9.35 5.84
CA ASP A 95 17.64 9.48 7.21
C ASP A 95 17.86 8.20 8.04
N ARG A 96 17.88 7.05 7.38
CA ARG A 96 18.13 5.75 8.02
C ARG A 96 19.60 5.35 8.04
N ASP A 97 20.42 5.99 7.22
CA ASP A 97 21.85 5.67 7.03
C ASP A 97 22.08 4.18 6.71
N VAL A 98 21.23 3.62 5.84
CA VAL A 98 21.27 2.20 5.49
C VAL A 98 21.53 2.05 3.99
N PRO A 99 22.75 1.65 3.59
CA PRO A 99 23.04 1.33 2.19
C PRO A 99 22.40 0.01 1.78
N GLY A 100 22.23 -0.17 0.45
CA GLY A 100 21.74 -1.43 -0.11
C GLY A 100 22.74 -2.60 -0.02
N PRO A 101 22.36 -3.83 -0.36
CA PRO A 101 21.11 -4.17 -1.02
C PRO A 101 19.92 -4.16 -0.06
N TYR A 102 18.73 -3.90 -0.61
CA TYR A 102 17.48 -3.94 0.15
C TYR A 102 16.68 -5.17 -0.19
N ARG A 103 15.75 -5.55 0.70
CA ARG A 103 14.81 -6.65 0.49
C ARG A 103 13.39 -6.09 0.48
N LEU A 104 12.68 -6.27 -0.64
CA LEU A 104 11.26 -6.01 -0.72
C LEU A 104 10.52 -7.17 -0.08
N VAL A 105 9.77 -6.90 0.96
CA VAL A 105 9.04 -7.90 1.74
C VAL A 105 7.61 -7.45 2.00
N GLY A 106 6.75 -8.39 2.37
CA GLY A 106 5.37 -8.07 2.73
C GLY A 106 4.56 -7.49 1.56
N LEU A 107 4.91 -7.88 0.32
CA LEU A 107 4.19 -7.44 -0.87
C LEU A 107 2.77 -8.00 -0.82
N ARG A 108 1.81 -7.11 -0.80
CA ARG A 108 0.38 -7.41 -0.71
C ARG A 108 -0.43 -6.46 -1.57
N GLY A 109 -1.64 -6.85 -1.88
CA GLY A 109 -2.52 -6.00 -2.66
C GLY A 109 -3.98 -6.37 -2.54
N SER A 110 -4.82 -5.48 -3.01
CA SER A 110 -6.26 -5.70 -3.08
C SER A 110 -6.87 -4.92 -4.23
N LEU A 111 -7.91 -5.50 -4.81
CA LEU A 111 -8.86 -4.79 -5.67
C LEU A 111 -9.90 -4.12 -4.77
N ASN A 112 -10.05 -2.82 -4.90
CA ASN A 112 -11.09 -2.04 -4.24
C ASN A 112 -12.36 -2.10 -5.11
N THR A 113 -13.43 -2.65 -4.59
CA THR A 113 -14.65 -2.89 -5.37
C THR A 113 -15.67 -1.77 -5.27
N ASP A 114 -15.64 -1.02 -4.18
CA ASP A 114 -16.53 0.11 -3.93
C ASP A 114 -15.71 1.31 -3.45
N VAL A 115 -15.18 2.06 -4.42
CA VAL A 115 -14.53 3.34 -4.14
C VAL A 115 -15.61 4.41 -4.20
N ILE A 116 -16.05 4.88 -3.05
CA ILE A 116 -16.86 6.11 -2.95
C ILE A 116 -15.91 7.24 -3.34
N GLN A 117 -16.16 7.85 -4.49
CA GLN A 117 -15.39 9.02 -4.91
C GLN A 117 -15.85 10.26 -4.12
N PRO A 118 -14.95 11.22 -3.84
CA PRO A 118 -15.35 12.48 -3.19
C PRO A 118 -16.50 13.18 -3.90
N GLU A 119 -16.58 13.04 -5.23
CA GLU A 119 -17.65 13.59 -6.06
C GLU A 119 -19.01 12.94 -5.77
N ASP A 120 -19.03 11.69 -5.35
CA ASP A 120 -20.25 10.98 -4.97
C ASP A 120 -20.82 11.52 -3.65
N LEU A 121 -19.96 12.04 -2.77
CA LEU A 121 -20.33 12.66 -1.50
C LEU A 121 -20.73 14.13 -1.66
N ALA A 122 -20.37 14.77 -2.77
CA ALA A 122 -20.76 16.16 -3.07
C ALA A 122 -22.19 16.29 -3.62
N ARG A 123 -22.92 15.17 -3.75
CA ARG A 123 -24.31 15.11 -4.19
C ARG A 123 -25.26 15.55 -3.06
N SER A 124 -26.51 15.83 -3.42
CA SER A 124 -27.53 16.11 -2.42
C SER A 124 -27.71 14.94 -1.44
N PRO A 125 -28.13 15.18 -0.18
CA PRO A 125 -28.32 14.11 0.81
C PRO A 125 -29.20 12.96 0.32
N GLN A 126 -30.22 13.24 -0.49
CA GLN A 126 -31.12 12.22 -1.05
C GLN A 126 -30.45 11.36 -2.13
N GLU A 127 -29.55 11.95 -2.92
CA GLU A 127 -28.75 11.20 -3.91
C GLU A 127 -27.69 10.36 -3.24
N VAL A 128 -27.06 10.87 -2.17
CA VAL A 128 -26.13 10.09 -1.34
C VAL A 128 -26.84 8.89 -0.71
N GLU A 129 -28.03 9.09 -0.13
CA GLU A 129 -28.80 8.01 0.47
C GLU A 129 -29.21 6.95 -0.57
N ARG A 130 -29.67 7.38 -1.76
CA ARG A 130 -29.97 6.48 -2.87
C ARG A 130 -28.71 5.72 -3.33
N PHE A 131 -27.58 6.39 -3.44
CA PHE A 131 -26.31 5.78 -3.81
C PHE A 131 -25.85 4.74 -2.76
N LEU A 132 -25.90 5.09 -1.46
CA LEU A 132 -25.57 4.17 -0.38
C LEU A 132 -26.52 2.97 -0.33
N SER A 133 -27.80 3.14 -0.66
CA SER A 133 -28.74 2.02 -0.74
C SER A 133 -28.51 1.09 -1.93
N GLN A 134 -27.82 1.55 -2.97
CA GLN A 134 -27.42 0.75 -4.13
C GLN A 134 -26.11 0.00 -3.90
N ILE A 135 -25.33 0.40 -2.91
CA ILE A 135 -24.14 -0.35 -2.47
C ILE A 135 -24.65 -1.65 -1.86
N ARG A 136 -24.47 -2.75 -2.59
CA ARG A 136 -24.91 -4.07 -2.13
C ARG A 136 -24.04 -4.49 -0.96
N SER A 137 -24.66 -4.67 0.19
CA SER A 137 -24.01 -5.13 1.44
C SER A 137 -23.40 -6.54 1.33
N ASP A 138 -23.78 -7.29 0.28
CA ASP A 138 -23.28 -8.64 0.01
C ASP A 138 -22.00 -8.68 -0.82
N ARG A 139 -21.53 -7.54 -1.35
CA ARG A 139 -20.25 -7.47 -2.08
C ARG A 139 -19.11 -7.14 -1.13
N PRO A 140 -18.01 -7.88 -1.19
CA PRO A 140 -16.84 -7.51 -0.43
C PRO A 140 -16.33 -6.15 -0.93
N MET A 141 -16.20 -5.18 -0.04
CA MET A 141 -15.61 -3.86 -0.35
C MET A 141 -14.17 -3.99 -0.89
N ARG A 142 -13.56 -5.15 -0.70
CA ARG A 142 -12.16 -5.42 -1.01
C ARG A 142 -11.97 -6.88 -1.36
N MET A 143 -11.30 -7.15 -2.49
CA MET A 143 -10.85 -8.49 -2.85
C MET A 143 -9.33 -8.55 -2.72
N VAL A 144 -8.82 -9.47 -1.89
CA VAL A 144 -7.39 -9.55 -1.58
C VAL A 144 -6.65 -10.34 -2.65
N ILE A 145 -5.49 -9.85 -3.06
CA ILE A 145 -4.51 -10.61 -3.83
C ILE A 145 -3.82 -11.59 -2.87
N PRO A 146 -3.58 -12.86 -3.26
CA PRO A 146 -2.80 -13.79 -2.45
C PRO A 146 -1.46 -13.15 -2.06
N TYR A 147 -1.12 -13.29 -0.78
CA TYR A 147 0.11 -12.77 -0.23
C TYR A 147 1.33 -13.34 -0.98
N TYR A 148 2.28 -12.47 -1.32
CA TYR A 148 3.55 -12.88 -1.90
C TYR A 148 4.54 -13.18 -0.78
N ASP A 149 4.82 -14.47 -0.56
CA ASP A 149 5.59 -14.99 0.55
C ASP A 149 7.11 -15.00 0.32
N LYS A 150 7.54 -14.58 -0.88
CA LYS A 150 8.95 -14.48 -1.23
C LYS A 150 9.46 -13.06 -1.06
N GLU A 151 10.78 -12.91 -1.07
CA GLU A 151 11.45 -11.64 -1.05
C GLU A 151 12.04 -11.34 -2.43
N TYR A 152 12.09 -10.05 -2.78
CA TYR A 152 12.89 -9.58 -3.89
C TYR A 152 14.07 -8.80 -3.33
N LYS A 153 15.29 -9.15 -3.75
CA LYS A 153 16.52 -8.49 -3.32
C LYS A 153 16.99 -7.54 -4.41
N THR A 154 17.19 -6.28 -4.07
CA THR A 154 17.68 -5.25 -4.99
C THR A 154 19.17 -5.42 -5.28
N ALA A 155 19.68 -4.74 -6.28
CA ALA A 155 21.09 -4.47 -6.45
C ALA A 155 21.64 -3.71 -5.23
N ARG A 156 22.96 -3.68 -5.13
CA ARG A 156 23.63 -2.88 -4.09
C ARG A 156 23.65 -1.41 -4.55
N TYR A 157 23.11 -0.55 -3.71
CA TYR A 157 23.15 0.90 -3.88
C TYR A 157 23.93 1.56 -2.75
N SER A 158 24.75 2.55 -3.07
CA SER A 158 25.35 3.47 -2.12
C SER A 158 24.39 4.63 -1.87
N LEU A 159 24.56 5.34 -0.76
CA LEU A 159 23.64 6.43 -0.38
C LEU A 159 23.71 7.64 -1.32
N ASP A 160 24.83 7.84 -1.99
CA ASP A 160 25.06 8.96 -2.91
C ASP A 160 24.18 8.95 -4.17
N VAL A 161 23.60 7.80 -4.53
CA VAL A 161 22.64 7.71 -5.66
C VAL A 161 21.25 8.23 -5.31
N PHE A 162 20.97 8.39 -4.00
CA PHE A 162 19.69 8.87 -3.52
C PHE A 162 19.68 10.38 -3.28
N THR A 163 18.51 10.98 -3.43
CA THR A 163 18.33 12.40 -3.07
C THR A 163 18.15 12.55 -1.56
N ASP A 164 18.76 13.58 -1.00
CA ASP A 164 18.55 14.01 0.39
C ASP A 164 17.50 15.13 0.54
N ARG A 165 16.92 15.57 -0.61
CA ARG A 165 15.92 16.63 -0.64
C ARG A 165 14.64 16.20 0.08
N GLU A 166 14.03 17.17 0.78
CA GLU A 166 12.69 16.98 1.35
C GLU A 166 11.68 16.58 0.29
N TYR A 167 10.85 15.59 0.63
CA TYR A 167 9.71 15.26 -0.21
C TYR A 167 8.75 16.44 -0.28
N ASP A 168 8.44 16.86 -1.49
CA ASP A 168 7.47 17.91 -1.75
C ASP A 168 6.37 17.42 -2.69
N SER A 169 5.14 17.77 -2.37
CA SER A 169 3.97 17.46 -3.19
C SER A 169 2.87 18.49 -2.95
N PRO A 170 1.98 18.71 -3.92
CA PRO A 170 0.82 19.59 -3.72
C PRO A 170 0.00 19.21 -2.48
N GLY A 171 -0.19 17.93 -2.21
CA GLY A 171 -0.90 17.45 -1.02
C GLY A 171 -0.18 17.78 0.31
N LYS A 172 1.16 17.71 0.34
CA LYS A 172 1.94 18.15 1.51
C LYS A 172 1.78 19.65 1.74
N GLN A 173 1.87 20.46 0.69
CA GLN A 173 1.74 21.91 0.77
C GLN A 173 0.34 22.31 1.26
N GLN A 174 -0.72 21.68 0.72
CA GLN A 174 -2.09 21.92 1.18
C GLN A 174 -2.25 21.57 2.66
N ARG A 175 -1.75 20.41 3.10
CA ARG A 175 -1.84 20.00 4.50
C ARG A 175 -1.09 20.93 5.45
N ILE A 176 0.07 21.45 5.04
CA ILE A 176 0.81 22.46 5.82
C ILE A 176 -0.02 23.73 5.94
N ALA A 177 -0.64 24.20 4.85
CA ALA A 177 -1.49 25.36 4.85
C ALA A 177 -2.69 25.18 5.80
N ASP A 178 -3.39 24.04 5.73
CA ASP A 178 -4.54 23.70 6.58
C ASP A 178 -4.15 23.69 8.07
N LEU A 179 -3.04 23.04 8.42
CA LEU A 179 -2.53 22.99 9.79
C LEU A 179 -2.11 24.38 10.31
N SER A 180 -1.57 25.23 9.44
CA SER A 180 -1.19 26.61 9.79
C SER A 180 -2.41 27.47 10.04
N ALA A 181 -3.51 27.24 9.32
CA ALA A 181 -4.77 27.94 9.53
C ALA A 181 -5.44 27.59 10.87
N LEU A 182 -5.29 26.34 11.33
CA LEU A 182 -5.85 25.87 12.62
C LEU A 182 -5.09 26.39 13.85
N ARG A 183 -3.89 26.94 13.67
CA ARG A 183 -3.10 27.52 14.77
C ARG A 183 -3.36 29.00 15.05
N ARG A 184 -4.24 29.62 14.29
CA ARG A 184 -4.69 31.01 14.47
C ARG A 184 -6.04 31.06 15.17
#